data_320720615fa1b9d40b4f5b41bedb5e13
#
_entry.id   320720615fa1b9d40b4f5b41bedb5e13
#
_cell.length_a   1.000
_cell.length_b   1.000
_cell.length_c   1.000
_cell.angle_alpha   90.00
_cell.angle_beta   90.00
_cell.angle_gamma   90.00
#
_symmetry.space_group_name_H-M   'P 1'
#
loop_
_entity.id
_entity.type
_entity.pdbx_description
1 polymer ?
#
loop_
_entity_poly.entity_id
_entity_poly.type
_entity_poly.pdbx_seq_one_letter_code
_entity_poly.pdbx_strand_id
1 'polypeptide(L)'
;MHRLRSDEPLAVELTAVVKAGEFERLRELIASNPEIASCVVEDAKGGGRTLLHLFADWPGHNPNAAAIVQTLAAAGADLDAPAVSMWHRETPLHWAASNDDVTLADALLDAGADIEHEGSSIDGGPPLSSAVGYGQWQVARRLVNRGAQTRLWHEAALGMLPAIQRRFEVEPATQTDALPGSFWNACHGGQLAVAQYLLERGADLNWATPWSGQTPLDIAEQTGRSDVVAWLLEKGAVHGKSA
;
A
#
# COMPACT_ATOMS: atom_id res chain seq x y z
N MET A 1 -7.83 -21.26 13.65
CA MET A 1 -8.16 -20.67 12.33
C MET A 1 -8.52 -21.85 11.42
N HIS A 2 -9.74 -21.88 10.90
CA HIS A 2 -10.21 -22.95 10.00
C HIS A 2 -9.49 -22.80 8.64
N ARG A 3 -9.02 -23.91 8.06
CA ARG A 3 -8.28 -23.91 6.79
C ARG A 3 -9.04 -24.69 5.75
N LEU A 4 -9.24 -24.11 4.59
CA LEU A 4 -9.86 -24.72 3.42
C LEU A 4 -8.84 -24.76 2.29
N ARG A 5 -8.73 -25.89 1.63
CA ARG A 5 -7.89 -25.95 0.42
C ARG A 5 -8.62 -25.24 -0.73
N SER A 6 -7.90 -24.53 -1.56
CA SER A 6 -8.48 -23.75 -2.67
C SER A 6 -9.26 -24.58 -3.70
N ASP A 7 -9.04 -25.91 -3.74
CA ASP A 7 -9.77 -26.85 -4.62
C ASP A 7 -11.03 -27.46 -3.97
N GLU A 8 -11.29 -27.21 -2.69
CA GLU A 8 -12.50 -27.66 -2.02
C GLU A 8 -13.73 -26.88 -2.53
N PRO A 9 -14.88 -27.55 -2.73
CA PRO A 9 -16.08 -26.90 -3.27
C PRO A 9 -16.49 -25.63 -2.52
N LEU A 10 -16.42 -25.64 -1.18
CA LEU A 10 -16.74 -24.49 -0.34
C LEU A 10 -15.74 -23.34 -0.54
N ALA A 11 -14.44 -23.63 -0.66
CA ALA A 11 -13.41 -22.60 -0.90
C ALA A 11 -13.56 -21.94 -2.28
N VAL A 12 -13.91 -22.76 -3.29
CA VAL A 12 -14.19 -22.27 -4.65
C VAL A 12 -15.41 -21.35 -4.65
N GLU A 13 -16.50 -21.74 -4.00
CA GLU A 13 -17.71 -20.95 -3.87
C GLU A 13 -17.44 -19.64 -3.12
N LEU A 14 -16.79 -19.70 -1.95
CA LEU A 14 -16.44 -18.52 -1.15
C LEU A 14 -15.58 -17.54 -1.93
N THR A 15 -14.57 -18.05 -2.64
CA THR A 15 -13.69 -17.21 -3.46
C THR A 15 -14.48 -16.50 -4.55
N ALA A 16 -15.38 -17.19 -5.24
CA ALA A 16 -16.20 -16.62 -6.30
C ALA A 16 -17.15 -15.54 -5.74
N VAL A 17 -17.88 -15.88 -4.67
CA VAL A 17 -18.85 -14.99 -4.01
C VAL A 17 -18.17 -13.72 -3.50
N VAL A 18 -17.02 -13.86 -2.83
CA VAL A 18 -16.29 -12.73 -2.27
C VAL A 18 -15.75 -11.85 -3.39
N LYS A 19 -15.07 -12.41 -4.41
CA LYS A 19 -14.53 -11.63 -5.53
C LYS A 19 -15.60 -10.96 -6.39
N ALA A 20 -16.80 -11.54 -6.48
CA ALA A 20 -17.92 -10.92 -7.15
C ALA A 20 -18.65 -9.86 -6.30
N GLY A 21 -18.34 -9.75 -5.02
CA GLY A 21 -19.04 -8.86 -4.09
C GLY A 21 -20.49 -9.25 -3.85
N GLU A 22 -20.82 -10.54 -3.93
CA GLU A 22 -22.16 -11.10 -3.76
C GLU A 22 -22.55 -11.14 -2.27
N PHE A 23 -22.90 -9.98 -1.73
CA PHE A 23 -23.16 -9.76 -0.31
C PHE A 23 -24.22 -10.71 0.26
N GLU A 24 -25.38 -10.84 -0.38
CA GLU A 24 -26.47 -11.70 0.13
C GLU A 24 -26.05 -13.17 0.20
N ARG A 25 -25.35 -13.65 -0.83
CA ARG A 25 -24.87 -15.02 -0.84
C ARG A 25 -23.81 -15.28 0.24
N LEU A 26 -22.88 -14.32 0.45
CA LEU A 26 -21.90 -14.41 1.53
C LEU A 26 -22.58 -14.47 2.90
N ARG A 27 -23.62 -13.66 3.12
CA ARG A 27 -24.39 -13.64 4.35
C ARG A 27 -25.08 -15.00 4.63
N GLU A 28 -25.67 -15.61 3.61
CA GLU A 28 -26.27 -16.95 3.72
C GLU A 28 -25.23 -18.02 4.10
N LEU A 29 -24.07 -18.00 3.45
CA LEU A 29 -22.99 -18.95 3.72
C LEU A 29 -22.46 -18.81 5.16
N ILE A 30 -22.25 -17.57 5.63
CA ILE A 30 -21.82 -17.29 7.01
C ILE A 30 -22.91 -17.72 8.02
N ALA A 31 -24.20 -17.47 7.74
CA ALA A 31 -25.28 -17.89 8.61
C ALA A 31 -25.35 -19.41 8.78
N SER A 32 -25.03 -20.16 7.71
CA SER A 32 -24.98 -21.62 7.73
C SER A 32 -23.71 -22.18 8.37
N ASN A 33 -22.59 -21.48 8.25
CA ASN A 33 -21.26 -21.85 8.75
C ASN A 33 -20.51 -20.63 9.27
N PRO A 34 -20.76 -20.15 10.49
CA PRO A 34 -20.13 -18.93 11.02
C PRO A 34 -18.60 -18.96 11.02
N GLU A 35 -17.99 -20.11 11.18
CA GLU A 35 -16.54 -20.32 11.21
C GLU A 35 -15.81 -19.95 9.91
N ILE A 36 -16.53 -19.89 8.78
CA ILE A 36 -15.91 -19.51 7.50
C ILE A 36 -15.45 -18.04 7.47
N ALA A 37 -16.04 -17.17 8.27
CA ALA A 37 -15.64 -15.75 8.33
C ALA A 37 -14.16 -15.58 8.71
N SER A 38 -13.64 -16.48 9.54
CA SER A 38 -12.24 -16.49 9.99
C SER A 38 -11.37 -17.54 9.28
N CYS A 39 -11.86 -18.14 8.19
CA CYS A 39 -11.11 -19.16 7.47
C CYS A 39 -9.96 -18.57 6.64
N VAL A 40 -8.98 -19.43 6.37
CA VAL A 40 -7.91 -19.20 5.40
C VAL A 40 -8.08 -20.16 4.24
N VAL A 41 -8.13 -19.65 3.04
CA VAL A 41 -8.08 -20.44 1.81
C VAL A 41 -6.63 -20.64 1.42
N GLU A 42 -6.17 -21.89 1.41
CA GLU A 42 -4.79 -22.26 1.10
C GLU A 42 -4.65 -22.72 -0.35
N ASP A 43 -3.66 -22.17 -1.03
CA ASP A 43 -3.26 -22.64 -2.35
C ASP A 43 -2.40 -23.91 -2.29
N ALA A 44 -2.17 -24.55 -3.45
CA ALA A 44 -1.38 -25.77 -3.55
C ALA A 44 0.10 -25.61 -3.14
N LYS A 45 0.58 -24.37 -2.97
CA LYS A 45 1.97 -24.06 -2.56
C LYS A 45 2.07 -23.74 -1.07
N GLY A 46 0.97 -23.80 -0.34
CA GLY A 46 0.91 -23.50 1.09
C GLY A 46 0.75 -22.01 1.41
N GLY A 47 0.52 -21.17 0.42
CA GLY A 47 0.11 -19.77 0.62
C GLY A 47 -1.35 -19.71 1.06
N GLY A 48 -1.67 -18.83 2.02
CA GLY A 48 -3.03 -18.73 2.55
C GLY A 48 -3.54 -17.30 2.61
N ARG A 49 -4.81 -17.11 2.27
CA ARG A 49 -5.51 -15.82 2.21
C ARG A 49 -6.82 -15.90 2.99
N THR A 50 -7.07 -14.92 3.84
CA THR A 50 -8.40 -14.76 4.44
C THR A 50 -9.42 -14.32 3.39
N LEU A 51 -10.70 -14.37 3.70
CA LEU A 51 -11.74 -13.89 2.78
C LEU A 51 -11.56 -12.38 2.47
N LEU A 52 -11.06 -11.61 3.42
CA LEU A 52 -10.75 -10.18 3.20
C LEU A 52 -9.58 -9.98 2.24
N HIS A 53 -8.55 -10.83 2.27
CA HIS A 53 -7.49 -10.80 1.26
C HIS A 53 -8.01 -11.17 -0.13
N LEU A 54 -8.86 -12.20 -0.22
CA LEU A 54 -9.48 -12.59 -1.51
C LEU A 54 -10.35 -11.46 -2.07
N PHE A 55 -11.01 -10.70 -1.19
CA PHE A 55 -11.80 -9.53 -1.58
C PHE A 55 -10.91 -8.35 -2.02
N ALA A 56 -9.77 -8.16 -1.37
CA ALA A 56 -8.79 -7.12 -1.70
C ALA A 56 -7.85 -7.50 -2.86
N ASP A 57 -7.92 -8.74 -3.37
CA ASP A 57 -7.02 -9.23 -4.41
C ASP A 57 -7.17 -8.44 -5.71
N TRP A 58 -6.05 -8.33 -6.44
CA TRP A 58 -6.03 -7.59 -7.71
C TRP A 58 -7.13 -8.08 -8.68
N PRO A 59 -7.84 -7.21 -9.39
CA PRO A 59 -7.65 -5.76 -9.48
C PRO A 59 -8.28 -4.94 -8.34
N GLY A 60 -8.97 -5.54 -7.37
CA GLY A 60 -9.70 -4.83 -6.33
C GLY A 60 -10.98 -4.15 -6.85
N HIS A 61 -11.44 -3.10 -6.15
CA HIS A 61 -12.61 -2.28 -6.51
C HIS A 61 -13.91 -3.07 -6.63
N ASN A 62 -14.03 -4.13 -5.84
CA ASN A 62 -15.21 -4.98 -5.85
C ASN A 62 -16.42 -4.25 -5.23
N PRO A 63 -17.64 -4.51 -5.72
CA PRO A 63 -18.84 -3.88 -5.19
C PRO A 63 -19.14 -4.31 -3.76
N ASN A 64 -19.95 -3.51 -3.06
CA ASN A 64 -20.46 -3.80 -1.71
C ASN A 64 -19.36 -3.90 -0.62
N ALA A 65 -18.21 -3.24 -0.78
CA ALA A 65 -17.07 -3.33 0.15
C ALA A 65 -17.49 -3.12 1.62
N ALA A 66 -18.23 -2.07 1.93
CA ALA A 66 -18.68 -1.80 3.30
C ALA A 66 -19.53 -2.94 3.88
N ALA A 67 -20.50 -3.46 3.10
CA ALA A 67 -21.37 -4.53 3.54
C ALA A 67 -20.62 -5.86 3.74
N ILE A 68 -19.70 -6.19 2.82
CA ILE A 68 -18.86 -7.39 2.88
C ILE A 68 -17.95 -7.33 4.12
N VAL A 69 -17.21 -6.22 4.29
CA VAL A 69 -16.28 -6.05 5.43
C VAL A 69 -17.03 -6.10 6.75
N GLN A 70 -18.14 -5.37 6.90
CA GLN A 70 -18.95 -5.37 8.11
C GLN A 70 -19.51 -6.77 8.44
N THR A 71 -19.96 -7.50 7.41
CA THR A 71 -20.50 -8.86 7.62
C THR A 71 -19.41 -9.82 8.10
N LEU A 72 -18.24 -9.78 7.49
CA LEU A 72 -17.10 -10.62 7.90
C LEU A 72 -16.61 -10.23 9.30
N ALA A 73 -16.46 -8.94 9.59
CA ALA A 73 -16.06 -8.45 10.90
C ALA A 73 -17.05 -8.86 12.00
N ALA A 74 -18.35 -8.68 11.78
CA ALA A 74 -19.41 -9.08 12.72
C ALA A 74 -19.44 -10.60 12.97
N ALA A 75 -19.01 -11.39 12.00
CA ALA A 75 -18.89 -12.85 12.12
C ALA A 75 -17.51 -13.31 12.69
N GLY A 76 -16.65 -12.35 13.12
CA GLY A 76 -15.39 -12.64 13.79
C GLY A 76 -14.17 -12.77 12.89
N ALA A 77 -14.21 -12.24 11.65
CA ALA A 77 -13.02 -12.12 10.83
C ALA A 77 -12.01 -11.18 11.50
N ASP A 78 -10.75 -11.58 11.54
CA ASP A 78 -9.65 -10.73 11.95
C ASP A 78 -9.27 -9.80 10.77
N LEU A 79 -9.47 -8.49 10.96
CA LEU A 79 -9.22 -7.46 9.96
C LEU A 79 -7.73 -7.26 9.67
N ASP A 80 -6.89 -7.61 10.65
CA ASP A 80 -5.46 -7.42 10.62
C ASP A 80 -4.70 -8.74 10.46
N ALA A 81 -5.40 -9.86 10.20
CA ALA A 81 -4.76 -11.13 9.94
C ALA A 81 -3.80 -11.01 8.75
N PRO A 82 -2.52 -11.37 8.89
CA PRO A 82 -1.59 -11.36 7.76
C PRO A 82 -1.88 -12.53 6.81
N ALA A 83 -1.55 -12.34 5.53
CA ALA A 83 -1.53 -13.45 4.57
C ALA A 83 -0.52 -14.52 5.03
N VAL A 84 -0.89 -15.81 4.88
CA VAL A 84 -0.10 -16.94 5.38
C VAL A 84 0.98 -17.34 4.36
N SER A 85 2.17 -17.69 4.85
CA SER A 85 3.30 -18.19 4.02
C SER A 85 3.74 -17.24 2.89
N MET A 86 3.41 -15.95 3.01
CA MET A 86 3.95 -14.88 2.18
C MET A 86 5.22 -14.33 2.82
N TRP A 87 6.13 -13.82 2.01
CA TRP A 87 7.40 -13.19 2.48
C TRP A 87 7.15 -11.98 3.36
N HIS A 88 5.98 -11.39 3.22
CA HIS A 88 5.52 -10.19 3.91
C HIS A 88 4.30 -10.51 4.76
N ARG A 89 4.08 -9.72 5.79
CA ARG A 89 2.95 -9.88 6.72
C ARG A 89 1.81 -8.92 6.37
N GLU A 90 1.55 -8.77 5.09
CA GLU A 90 0.53 -7.85 4.61
C GLU A 90 -0.87 -8.26 5.07
N THR A 91 -1.61 -7.27 5.56
CA THR A 91 -3.03 -7.38 5.93
C THR A 91 -3.94 -7.04 4.73
N PRO A 92 -5.25 -7.27 4.81
CA PRO A 92 -6.20 -6.82 3.79
C PRO A 92 -6.09 -5.32 3.47
N LEU A 93 -5.77 -4.47 4.47
CA LEU A 93 -5.60 -3.03 4.26
C LEU A 93 -4.33 -2.71 3.44
N HIS A 94 -3.25 -3.47 3.57
CA HIS A 94 -2.08 -3.35 2.69
C HIS A 94 -2.44 -3.66 1.23
N TRP A 95 -3.27 -4.67 1.00
CA TRP A 95 -3.69 -5.05 -0.34
C TRP A 95 -4.64 -4.02 -0.96
N ALA A 96 -5.59 -3.50 -0.18
CA ALA A 96 -6.42 -2.37 -0.60
C ALA A 96 -5.55 -1.15 -0.97
N ALA A 97 -4.51 -0.89 -0.16
CA ALA A 97 -3.56 0.19 -0.40
C ALA A 97 -2.73 -0.03 -1.67
N SER A 98 -2.33 -1.27 -1.97
CA SER A 98 -1.56 -1.62 -3.18
C SER A 98 -2.38 -1.53 -4.48
N ASN A 99 -3.71 -1.56 -4.38
CA ASN A 99 -4.64 -1.55 -5.52
C ASN A 99 -5.34 -0.19 -5.74
N ASP A 100 -4.98 0.86 -4.99
CA ASP A 100 -5.66 2.16 -4.95
C ASP A 100 -7.17 2.07 -4.62
N ASP A 101 -7.56 1.02 -3.87
CA ASP A 101 -8.96 0.79 -3.51
C ASP A 101 -9.35 1.58 -2.26
N VAL A 102 -9.68 2.86 -2.48
CA VAL A 102 -10.10 3.78 -1.42
C VAL A 102 -11.38 3.30 -0.73
N THR A 103 -12.30 2.70 -1.47
CA THR A 103 -13.59 2.23 -0.94
C THR A 103 -13.39 1.09 0.05
N LEU A 104 -12.55 0.12 -0.31
CA LEU A 104 -12.23 -0.99 0.57
C LEU A 104 -11.38 -0.52 1.76
N ALA A 105 -10.40 0.36 1.53
CA ALA A 105 -9.59 0.92 2.61
C ALA A 105 -10.46 1.64 3.65
N ASP A 106 -11.42 2.45 3.23
CA ASP A 106 -12.36 3.09 4.13
C ASP A 106 -13.22 2.07 4.89
N ALA A 107 -13.74 1.06 4.20
CA ALA A 107 -14.57 0.02 4.82
C ALA A 107 -13.80 -0.75 5.91
N LEU A 108 -12.53 -1.10 5.65
CA LEU A 108 -11.66 -1.77 6.63
C LEU A 108 -11.37 -0.88 7.85
N LEU A 109 -11.03 0.39 7.61
CA LEU A 109 -10.77 1.35 8.68
C LEU A 109 -12.03 1.66 9.52
N ASP A 110 -13.19 1.77 8.89
CA ASP A 110 -14.47 1.98 9.58
C ASP A 110 -14.89 0.76 10.42
N ALA A 111 -14.44 -0.43 10.02
CA ALA A 111 -14.62 -1.67 10.80
C ALA A 111 -13.58 -1.83 11.91
N GLY A 112 -12.53 -1.02 11.97
CA GLY A 112 -11.51 -1.01 13.02
C GLY A 112 -10.18 -1.66 12.68
N ALA A 113 -9.86 -1.84 11.39
CA ALA A 113 -8.52 -2.29 10.96
C ALA A 113 -7.43 -1.31 11.42
N ASP A 114 -6.28 -1.85 11.82
CA ASP A 114 -5.13 -1.07 12.27
C ASP A 114 -4.43 -0.39 11.08
N ILE A 115 -4.55 0.94 11.02
CA ILE A 115 -3.94 1.78 9.99
C ILE A 115 -2.40 1.76 10.03
N GLU A 116 -1.81 1.41 11.19
CA GLU A 116 -0.36 1.37 11.42
C GLU A 116 0.19 -0.06 11.47
N HIS A 117 -0.60 -1.07 11.11
CA HIS A 117 -0.13 -2.45 11.11
C HIS A 117 1.10 -2.59 10.19
N GLU A 118 2.22 -3.09 10.74
CA GLU A 118 3.44 -3.32 9.97
C GLU A 118 3.34 -4.61 9.15
N GLY A 119 3.97 -4.63 7.96
CA GLY A 119 3.98 -5.84 7.13
C GLY A 119 4.11 -5.61 5.62
N SER A 120 4.17 -4.35 5.18
CA SER A 120 4.32 -3.99 3.76
C SER A 120 5.50 -4.69 3.08
N SER A 121 5.31 -5.12 1.84
CA SER A 121 6.35 -5.65 0.95
C SER A 121 7.41 -4.60 0.55
N ILE A 122 7.13 -3.32 0.74
CA ILE A 122 8.01 -2.22 0.33
C ILE A 122 9.14 -2.01 1.35
N ASP A 123 8.80 -1.86 2.64
CA ASP A 123 9.77 -1.54 3.69
C ASP A 123 9.45 -2.21 5.03
N GLY A 124 8.52 -3.17 5.04
CA GLY A 124 8.00 -3.78 6.25
C GLY A 124 7.03 -2.90 7.04
N GLY A 125 6.75 -1.69 6.57
CA GLY A 125 5.95 -0.68 7.28
C GLY A 125 4.44 -0.83 7.11
N PRO A 126 3.68 0.25 7.42
CA PRO A 126 2.21 0.25 7.40
C PRO A 126 1.64 0.29 5.97
N PRO A 127 0.30 0.16 5.81
CA PRO A 127 -0.38 0.24 4.51
C PRO A 127 -0.04 1.49 3.68
N LEU A 128 0.28 2.61 4.33
CA LEU A 128 0.74 3.81 3.64
C LEU A 128 2.05 3.56 2.86
N SER A 129 2.94 2.72 3.38
CA SER A 129 4.17 2.33 2.67
C SER A 129 3.85 1.58 1.37
N SER A 130 2.90 0.64 1.41
CA SER A 130 2.43 -0.06 0.20
C SER A 130 1.83 0.92 -0.81
N ALA A 131 0.93 1.81 -0.35
CA ALA A 131 0.31 2.80 -1.22
C ALA A 131 1.33 3.69 -1.93
N VAL A 132 2.28 4.27 -1.20
CA VAL A 132 3.29 5.18 -1.76
C VAL A 132 4.29 4.43 -2.64
N GLY A 133 4.76 3.25 -2.20
CA GLY A 133 5.72 2.44 -2.96
C GLY A 133 5.19 1.99 -4.31
N TYR A 134 3.89 1.67 -4.39
CA TYR A 134 3.23 1.30 -5.66
C TYR A 134 2.65 2.49 -6.43
N GLY A 135 2.81 3.73 -5.94
CA GLY A 135 2.31 4.93 -6.62
C GLY A 135 0.77 5.08 -6.58
N GLN A 136 0.13 4.53 -5.57
CA GLN A 136 -1.32 4.54 -5.39
C GLN A 136 -1.76 5.79 -4.63
N TRP A 137 -1.83 6.90 -5.35
CA TRP A 137 -1.89 8.23 -4.75
C TRP A 137 -3.23 8.57 -4.10
N GLN A 138 -4.35 7.98 -4.54
CA GLN A 138 -5.67 8.27 -3.98
C GLN A 138 -5.78 7.65 -2.58
N VAL A 139 -5.45 6.37 -2.46
CA VAL A 139 -5.49 5.69 -1.17
C VAL A 139 -4.39 6.20 -0.23
N ALA A 140 -3.19 6.56 -0.75
CA ALA A 140 -2.15 7.16 0.08
C ALA A 140 -2.62 8.46 0.76
N ARG A 141 -3.23 9.38 -0.01
CA ARG A 141 -3.84 10.59 0.56
C ARG A 141 -4.99 10.28 1.52
N ARG A 142 -5.79 9.26 1.19
CA ARG A 142 -6.90 8.86 2.05
C ARG A 142 -6.40 8.34 3.39
N LEU A 143 -5.37 7.48 3.41
CA LEU A 143 -4.76 6.97 4.65
C LEU A 143 -4.20 8.11 5.51
N VAL A 144 -3.50 9.08 4.92
CA VAL A 144 -3.03 10.26 5.65
C VAL A 144 -4.20 11.06 6.24
N ASN A 145 -5.28 11.28 5.48
CA ASN A 145 -6.49 11.95 5.97
C ASN A 145 -7.20 11.18 7.08
N ARG A 146 -7.03 9.87 7.13
CA ARG A 146 -7.55 8.97 8.19
C ARG A 146 -6.61 8.86 9.39
N GLY A 147 -5.48 9.57 9.37
CA GLY A 147 -4.56 9.69 10.50
C GLY A 147 -3.32 8.79 10.44
N ALA A 148 -3.02 8.17 9.30
CA ALA A 148 -1.77 7.42 9.12
C ALA A 148 -0.55 8.30 9.39
N GLN A 149 0.40 7.76 10.15
CA GLN A 149 1.67 8.42 10.43
C GLN A 149 2.56 8.45 9.18
N THR A 150 3.16 9.61 8.94
CA THR A 150 4.03 9.79 7.78
C THR A 150 5.51 9.70 8.16
N ARG A 151 6.30 9.12 7.27
CA ARG A 151 7.78 9.24 7.25
C ARG A 151 8.18 10.29 6.21
N LEU A 152 9.44 10.76 6.23
CA LEU A 152 9.91 11.80 5.30
C LEU A 152 9.66 11.43 3.83
N TRP A 153 9.89 10.18 3.44
CA TRP A 153 9.69 9.73 2.07
C TRP A 153 8.20 9.65 1.66
N HIS A 154 7.27 9.36 2.61
CA HIS A 154 5.83 9.46 2.36
C HIS A 154 5.43 10.90 2.06
N GLU A 155 5.88 11.83 2.91
CA GLU A 155 5.62 13.26 2.76
C GLU A 155 6.20 13.79 1.45
N ALA A 156 7.39 13.32 1.08
CA ALA A 156 8.05 13.71 -0.16
C ALA A 156 7.25 13.26 -1.40
N ALA A 157 6.83 11.99 -1.44
CA ALA A 157 6.01 11.47 -2.52
C ALA A 157 4.65 12.16 -2.65
N LEU A 158 4.06 12.58 -1.53
CA LEU A 158 2.74 13.21 -1.48
C LEU A 158 2.77 14.73 -1.62
N GLY A 159 3.95 15.36 -1.70
CA GLY A 159 4.10 16.80 -1.86
C GLY A 159 3.84 17.61 -0.60
N MET A 160 4.01 17.04 0.58
CA MET A 160 3.71 17.67 1.86
C MET A 160 4.84 18.61 2.33
N LEU A 161 5.22 19.57 1.48
CA LEU A 161 6.35 20.47 1.72
C LEU A 161 6.34 21.15 3.09
N PRO A 162 5.22 21.69 3.62
CA PRO A 162 5.20 22.29 4.95
C PRO A 162 5.50 21.29 6.09
N ALA A 163 5.13 20.03 5.94
CA ALA A 163 5.46 18.99 6.93
C ALA A 163 6.96 18.68 6.90
N ILE A 164 7.53 18.55 5.71
CA ILE A 164 8.96 18.33 5.50
C ILE A 164 9.77 19.49 6.09
N GLN A 165 9.38 20.74 5.82
CA GLN A 165 10.05 21.92 6.37
C GLN A 165 10.10 21.90 7.89
N ARG A 166 8.97 21.60 8.55
CA ARG A 166 8.92 21.46 10.01
C ARG A 166 9.85 20.37 10.54
N ARG A 167 9.97 19.22 9.84
CA ARG A 167 10.92 18.16 10.26
C ARG A 167 12.35 18.64 10.27
N PHE A 168 12.76 19.37 9.21
CA PHE A 168 14.10 19.93 9.13
C PHE A 168 14.36 21.08 10.12
N GLU A 169 13.34 21.80 10.55
CA GLU A 169 13.44 22.81 11.60
C GLU A 169 13.63 22.18 12.98
N VAL A 170 12.94 21.08 13.26
CA VAL A 170 12.94 20.43 14.59
C VAL A 170 14.16 19.51 14.75
N GLU A 171 14.45 18.68 13.75
CA GLU A 171 15.47 17.63 13.82
C GLU A 171 16.26 17.50 12.51
N PRO A 172 17.06 18.49 12.13
CA PRO A 172 17.74 18.50 10.84
C PRO A 172 18.71 17.33 10.65
N ALA A 173 19.39 16.90 11.71
CA ALA A 173 20.40 15.83 11.63
C ALA A 173 19.79 14.44 11.35
N THR A 174 18.59 14.17 11.84
CA THR A 174 17.92 12.86 11.67
C THR A 174 17.39 12.64 10.26
N GLN A 175 17.30 13.71 9.44
CA GLN A 175 16.77 13.65 8.09
C GLN A 175 17.83 13.29 7.04
N THR A 176 19.13 13.36 7.39
CA THR A 176 20.23 13.23 6.42
C THR A 176 20.24 11.85 5.74
N ASP A 177 20.08 10.78 6.51
CA ASP A 177 20.10 9.41 5.97
C ASP A 177 18.88 9.09 5.12
N ALA A 178 17.75 9.76 5.38
CA ALA A 178 16.52 9.59 4.63
C ALA A 178 16.44 10.47 3.37
N LEU A 179 17.36 11.44 3.20
CA LEU A 179 17.34 12.40 2.09
C LEU A 179 17.31 11.74 0.71
N PRO A 180 18.22 10.80 0.38
CA PRO A 180 18.29 10.24 -0.98
C PRO A 180 17.00 9.54 -1.39
N GLY A 181 16.49 8.68 -0.53
CA GLY A 181 15.22 7.96 -0.77
C GLY A 181 14.02 8.91 -0.83
N SER A 182 14.01 9.96 -0.01
CA SER A 182 12.93 10.96 -0.02
C SER A 182 12.96 11.82 -1.30
N PHE A 183 14.14 12.17 -1.79
CA PHE A 183 14.30 12.88 -3.05
C PHE A 183 13.81 12.03 -4.23
N TRP A 184 14.21 10.75 -4.28
CA TRP A 184 13.71 9.80 -5.27
C TRP A 184 12.19 9.70 -5.23
N ASN A 185 11.60 9.60 -4.03
CA ASN A 185 10.15 9.52 -3.85
C ASN A 185 9.42 10.83 -4.23
N ALA A 186 10.03 12.01 -4.02
CA ALA A 186 9.49 13.26 -4.54
C ALA A 186 9.40 13.25 -6.07
N CYS A 187 10.43 12.71 -6.73
CA CYS A 187 10.45 12.56 -8.19
C CYS A 187 9.42 11.52 -8.66
N HIS A 188 9.29 10.38 -7.96
CA HIS A 188 8.25 9.38 -8.19
C HIS A 188 6.83 9.97 -8.13
N GLY A 189 6.56 10.76 -7.09
CA GLY A 189 5.27 11.44 -6.90
C GLY A 189 5.04 12.65 -7.82
N GLY A 190 6.05 13.11 -8.57
CA GLY A 190 5.96 14.31 -9.40
C GLY A 190 5.95 15.62 -8.59
N GLN A 191 6.60 15.65 -7.45
CA GLN A 191 6.53 16.75 -6.49
C GLN A 191 7.71 17.71 -6.67
N LEU A 192 7.70 18.49 -7.75
CA LEU A 192 8.82 19.36 -8.15
C LEU A 192 9.30 20.29 -7.02
N ALA A 193 8.39 20.96 -6.32
CA ALA A 193 8.76 21.88 -5.23
C ALA A 193 9.46 21.17 -4.06
N VAL A 194 9.04 19.92 -3.76
CA VAL A 194 9.67 19.09 -2.73
C VAL A 194 11.04 18.61 -3.22
N ALA A 195 11.14 18.16 -4.49
CA ALA A 195 12.40 17.74 -5.06
C ALA A 195 13.43 18.88 -5.03
N GLN A 196 13.04 20.10 -5.41
CA GLN A 196 13.90 21.29 -5.31
C GLN A 196 14.38 21.55 -3.89
N TYR A 197 13.45 21.53 -2.93
CA TYR A 197 13.76 21.75 -1.52
C TYR A 197 14.73 20.70 -0.95
N LEU A 198 14.58 19.43 -1.30
CA LEU A 198 15.46 18.36 -0.83
C LEU A 198 16.83 18.41 -1.50
N LEU A 199 16.90 18.76 -2.79
CA LEU A 199 18.18 18.95 -3.50
C LEU A 199 19.00 20.09 -2.89
N GLU A 200 18.39 21.24 -2.55
CA GLU A 200 19.03 22.35 -1.85
C GLU A 200 19.60 21.97 -0.48
N ARG A 201 19.09 20.89 0.12
CA ARG A 201 19.57 20.34 1.39
C ARG A 201 20.58 19.22 1.24
N GLY A 202 21.07 19.02 0.02
CA GLY A 202 22.16 18.08 -0.24
C GLY A 202 21.70 16.66 -0.62
N ALA A 203 20.46 16.47 -1.05
CA ALA A 203 20.08 15.21 -1.66
C ALA A 203 20.95 14.93 -2.89
N ASP A 204 21.34 13.68 -3.08
CA ASP A 204 22.11 13.26 -4.25
C ASP A 204 21.19 13.20 -5.48
N LEU A 205 21.48 14.07 -6.47
CA LEU A 205 20.74 14.16 -7.73
C LEU A 205 20.67 12.84 -8.49
N ASN A 206 21.70 12.00 -8.36
CA ASN A 206 21.88 10.76 -9.12
C ASN A 206 21.90 9.51 -8.22
N TRP A 207 21.38 9.62 -7.01
CA TRP A 207 21.27 8.47 -6.13
C TRP A 207 20.48 7.34 -6.78
N ALA A 208 21.11 6.18 -6.92
CA ALA A 208 20.46 5.00 -7.48
C ALA A 208 19.91 4.12 -6.36
N THR A 209 18.67 3.67 -6.50
CA THR A 209 18.03 2.79 -5.54
C THR A 209 18.79 1.47 -5.41
N PRO A 210 19.06 0.96 -4.19
CA PRO A 210 19.83 -0.29 -4.00
C PRO A 210 19.08 -1.54 -4.51
N TRP A 211 17.76 -1.48 -4.66
CA TRP A 211 16.94 -2.62 -5.10
C TRP A 211 16.69 -2.69 -6.61
N SER A 212 16.74 -1.58 -7.34
CA SER A 212 16.47 -1.57 -8.79
C SER A 212 17.52 -0.83 -9.61
N GLY A 213 18.42 -0.08 -8.97
CA GLY A 213 19.41 0.77 -9.65
C GLY A 213 18.83 2.02 -10.31
N GLN A 214 17.53 2.30 -10.15
CA GLN A 214 16.87 3.46 -10.74
C GLN A 214 17.27 4.75 -10.05
N THR A 215 17.58 5.78 -10.85
CA THR A 215 17.82 7.15 -10.38
C THR A 215 16.50 7.95 -10.27
N PRO A 216 16.52 9.16 -9.67
CA PRO A 216 15.37 10.06 -9.67
C PRO A 216 14.88 10.41 -11.10
N LEU A 217 15.79 10.49 -12.07
CA LEU A 217 15.41 10.71 -13.47
C LEU A 217 14.65 9.52 -14.06
N ASP A 218 15.16 8.30 -13.82
CA ASP A 218 14.53 7.09 -14.36
C ASP A 218 13.09 6.93 -13.84
N ILE A 219 12.87 7.14 -12.55
CA ILE A 219 11.52 7.00 -11.99
C ILE A 219 10.58 8.12 -12.42
N ALA A 220 11.07 9.35 -12.57
CA ALA A 220 10.27 10.45 -13.07
C ALA A 220 9.81 10.22 -14.51
N GLU A 221 10.68 9.69 -15.37
CA GLU A 221 10.33 9.29 -16.75
C GLU A 221 9.36 8.13 -16.77
N GLN A 222 9.63 7.06 -16.02
CA GLN A 222 8.77 5.88 -15.93
C GLN A 222 7.34 6.24 -15.51
N THR A 223 7.20 7.22 -14.62
CA THR A 223 5.90 7.65 -14.09
C THR A 223 5.30 8.88 -14.81
N GLY A 224 5.96 9.33 -15.89
CA GLY A 224 5.45 10.40 -16.75
C GLY A 224 5.44 11.80 -16.11
N ARG A 225 6.39 12.10 -15.23
CA ARG A 225 6.51 13.39 -14.50
C ARG A 225 7.29 14.41 -15.32
N SER A 226 6.73 14.89 -16.42
CA SER A 226 7.45 15.68 -17.44
C SER A 226 8.10 16.97 -16.92
N ASP A 227 7.48 17.65 -15.97
CA ASP A 227 8.02 18.86 -15.34
C ASP A 227 9.24 18.54 -14.43
N VAL A 228 9.17 17.44 -13.69
CA VAL A 228 10.28 16.93 -12.87
C VAL A 228 11.42 16.46 -13.78
N VAL A 229 11.12 15.71 -14.85
CA VAL A 229 12.11 15.26 -15.84
C VAL A 229 12.86 16.42 -16.45
N ALA A 230 12.15 17.45 -16.96
CA ALA A 230 12.78 18.62 -17.55
C ALA A 230 13.72 19.32 -16.56
N TRP A 231 13.27 19.52 -15.33
CA TRP A 231 14.07 20.13 -14.28
C TRP A 231 15.29 19.27 -13.89
N LEU A 232 15.15 17.96 -13.76
CA LEU A 232 16.26 17.05 -13.45
C LEU A 232 17.35 17.12 -14.52
N LEU A 233 16.96 17.11 -15.81
CA LEU A 233 17.90 17.25 -16.93
C LEU A 233 18.63 18.60 -16.93
N GLU A 234 17.94 19.70 -16.62
CA GLU A 234 18.57 21.02 -16.45
C GLU A 234 19.62 21.02 -15.31
N LYS A 235 19.41 20.20 -14.27
CA LYS A 235 20.36 20.04 -13.16
C LYS A 235 21.52 19.07 -13.48
N GLY A 236 21.50 18.41 -14.64
CA GLY A 236 22.53 17.46 -15.02
C GLY A 236 22.32 16.04 -14.47
N ALA A 237 21.07 15.68 -14.17
CA ALA A 237 20.74 14.30 -13.77
C ALA A 237 21.07 13.31 -14.87
N VAL A 238 21.48 12.11 -14.48
CA VAL A 238 21.80 11.00 -15.39
C VAL A 238 20.99 9.76 -15.06
N HIS A 239 20.81 8.91 -16.06
CA HIS A 239 20.18 7.61 -15.88
C HIS A 239 21.04 6.67 -15.04
N GLY A 240 20.38 5.76 -14.34
CA GLY A 240 21.03 4.64 -13.68
C GLY A 240 21.74 3.74 -14.69
N LYS A 241 22.76 3.04 -14.22
CA LYS A 241 23.42 2.03 -15.05
C LYS A 241 22.45 0.89 -15.27
N SER A 242 22.08 0.59 -16.51
CA SER A 242 21.35 -0.63 -16.85
C SER A 242 22.12 -1.84 -16.30
N ALA A 243 21.43 -2.66 -15.48
CA ALA A 243 22.00 -3.90 -14.96
C ALA A 243 22.12 -4.96 -16.06
#